data_fbf6578beea5ef5cf6994182e7d94aa7
#
_entry.id   fbf6578beea5ef5cf6994182e7d94aa7
#
_cell.length_a   1.000
_cell.length_b   1.000
_cell.length_c   1.000
_cell.angle_alpha   90.00
_cell.angle_beta   90.00
_cell.angle_gamma   90.00
#
_symmetry.space_group_name_H-M   'P 1'
#
loop_
_entity.id
_entity.type
_entity.pdbx_description
1 polymer ?
#
loop_
_entity_poly.entity_id
_entity_poly.type
_entity_poly.pdbx_seq_one_letter_code
_entity_poly.pdbx_strand_id
1 'polypeptide(L)'
;RGRGAYLNDRRIRVSKRTQLNQSLVATGFPFRKGDDFPTYLKMMGDVMQRTAGLRRPGAAALDLAYVAAGFTDGFFETGLKVWDVAAGSLLVTEAGGLMGNFTGETGDLEQGECLAGNPRVYAQLVQVLRQYSRYDSAERTSDGRKEQISLKKPATSTKNDDAAFDAWAKDAATEAAADSAAPADAASGGDHSDEPREP
;
A
#
# COMPACT_ATOMS: atom_id res chain seq x y z
N ARG A 1 -24.74 6.07 -5.61
CA ARG A 1 -24.43 6.24 -4.20
C ARG A 1 -25.61 5.78 -3.36
N GLY A 2 -25.34 5.06 -2.24
CA GLY A 2 -26.38 4.55 -1.35
C GLY A 2 -27.01 3.20 -1.76
N ARG A 3 -26.53 2.59 -2.85
CA ARG A 3 -27.05 1.29 -3.31
C ARG A 3 -26.14 0.10 -2.95
N GLY A 4 -24.97 0.36 -2.41
CA GLY A 4 -23.93 -0.63 -2.11
C GLY A 4 -22.98 -0.87 -3.29
N ALA A 5 -21.90 -1.58 -3.02
CA ALA A 5 -20.93 -2.01 -4.02
C ALA A 5 -21.24 -3.41 -4.52
N TYR A 6 -21.00 -3.69 -5.80
CA TYR A 6 -21.28 -4.95 -6.47
C TYR A 6 -20.08 -5.42 -7.30
N LEU A 7 -19.87 -6.71 -7.33
CA LEU A 7 -18.93 -7.40 -8.20
C LEU A 7 -19.69 -8.55 -8.91
N ASN A 8 -19.77 -8.49 -10.25
CA ASN A 8 -20.51 -9.47 -11.06
C ASN A 8 -21.94 -9.71 -10.51
N ASP A 9 -22.70 -8.61 -10.35
CA ASP A 9 -24.08 -8.56 -9.85
C ASP A 9 -24.28 -9.09 -8.42
N ARG A 10 -23.20 -9.42 -7.72
CA ARG A 10 -23.25 -9.81 -6.31
C ARG A 10 -22.82 -8.66 -5.42
N ARG A 11 -23.61 -8.36 -4.41
CA ARG A 11 -23.28 -7.33 -3.43
C ARG A 11 -22.07 -7.73 -2.62
N ILE A 12 -21.03 -6.86 -2.62
CA ILE A 12 -19.79 -7.07 -1.87
C ILE A 12 -19.78 -6.27 -0.57
N ARG A 13 -18.92 -6.68 0.34
CA ARG A 13 -18.64 -6.03 1.62
C ARG A 13 -17.15 -6.13 1.93
N VAL A 14 -16.63 -5.15 2.64
CA VAL A 14 -15.30 -5.23 3.23
C VAL A 14 -15.18 -6.45 4.15
N SER A 15 -13.97 -6.88 4.41
CA SER A 15 -13.68 -8.05 5.23
C SER A 15 -14.25 -7.91 6.66
N LYS A 16 -14.43 -9.04 7.35
CA LYS A 16 -14.91 -9.10 8.74
C LYS A 16 -13.77 -9.28 9.75
N ARG A 17 -12.51 -9.18 9.34
CA ARG A 17 -11.38 -9.32 10.27
C ARG A 17 -11.40 -8.19 11.30
N THR A 18 -11.03 -8.55 12.51
CA THR A 18 -11.06 -7.62 13.65
C THR A 18 -9.67 -7.26 14.17
N GLN A 19 -8.66 -8.05 13.81
CA GLN A 19 -7.31 -7.91 14.33
C GLN A 19 -6.32 -7.65 13.20
N LEU A 20 -5.46 -6.65 13.37
CA LEU A 20 -4.47 -6.25 12.39
C LEU A 20 -3.43 -7.36 12.12
N ASN A 21 -3.02 -8.10 13.15
CA ASN A 21 -2.05 -9.19 13.02
C ASN A 21 -2.57 -10.42 12.22
N GLN A 22 -3.85 -10.45 11.91
CA GLN A 22 -4.46 -11.44 11.05
C GLN A 22 -4.82 -10.88 9.66
N SER A 23 -4.51 -9.61 9.42
CA SER A 23 -4.96 -8.89 8.25
C SER A 23 -3.94 -8.90 7.13
N LEU A 24 -4.44 -8.98 5.90
CA LEU A 24 -3.67 -8.80 4.67
C LEU A 24 -3.86 -7.35 4.21
N VAL A 25 -2.78 -6.57 4.15
CA VAL A 25 -2.82 -5.16 3.78
C VAL A 25 -2.15 -4.97 2.43
N ALA A 26 -2.74 -4.15 1.57
CA ALA A 26 -2.15 -3.75 0.30
C ALA A 26 -1.48 -2.37 0.42
N THR A 27 -0.50 -2.10 -0.43
CA THR A 27 0.22 -0.83 -0.48
C THR A 27 0.80 -0.57 -1.88
N GLY A 28 1.17 0.67 -2.16
CA GLY A 28 1.98 1.04 -3.32
C GLY A 28 3.38 1.47 -2.90
N PHE A 29 4.29 1.60 -3.86
CA PHE A 29 5.63 2.09 -3.62
C PHE A 29 5.82 3.52 -4.14
N PRO A 30 6.61 4.35 -3.46
CA PRO A 30 6.97 5.67 -3.96
C PRO A 30 8.01 5.52 -5.09
N PHE A 31 7.61 5.89 -6.31
CA PHE A 31 8.50 5.82 -7.49
C PHE A 31 8.83 7.19 -8.07
N ARG A 32 8.15 8.24 -7.59
CA ARG A 32 8.29 9.57 -8.20
C ARG A 32 9.52 10.27 -7.65
N LYS A 33 10.18 11.04 -8.49
CA LYS A 33 11.27 11.91 -8.05
C LYS A 33 10.75 12.87 -6.97
N GLY A 34 11.37 12.80 -5.77
CA GLY A 34 10.98 13.61 -4.62
C GLY A 34 10.08 12.88 -3.61
N ASP A 35 9.70 11.63 -3.85
CA ASP A 35 9.05 10.80 -2.85
C ASP A 35 10.02 10.51 -1.68
N ASP A 36 9.48 10.48 -0.47
CA ASP A 36 10.24 10.17 0.76
C ASP A 36 10.32 8.66 0.96
N PHE A 37 11.23 8.03 0.22
CA PHE A 37 11.44 6.60 0.27
C PHE A 37 11.90 6.08 1.65
N PRO A 38 12.84 6.74 2.37
CA PRO A 38 13.23 6.31 3.71
C PRO A 38 12.07 6.28 4.71
N THR A 39 11.23 7.31 4.73
CA THR A 39 10.03 7.33 5.59
C THR A 39 9.05 6.23 5.19
N TYR A 40 8.89 5.99 3.89
CA TYR A 40 8.02 4.93 3.40
C TYR A 40 8.49 3.54 3.86
N LEU A 41 9.79 3.24 3.82
CA LEU A 41 10.33 1.97 4.29
C LEU A 41 10.09 1.75 5.79
N LYS A 42 10.23 2.79 6.62
CA LYS A 42 9.92 2.73 8.06
C LYS A 42 8.43 2.43 8.26
N MET A 43 7.57 3.14 7.55
CA MET A 43 6.12 2.93 7.56
C MET A 43 5.75 1.49 7.18
N MET A 44 6.30 1.01 6.07
CA MET A 44 6.10 -0.36 5.59
C MET A 44 6.58 -1.39 6.63
N GLY A 45 7.76 -1.20 7.23
CA GLY A 45 8.31 -2.05 8.26
C GLY A 45 7.40 -2.14 9.49
N ASP A 46 6.87 -0.99 9.95
CA ASP A 46 5.95 -0.93 11.08
C ASP A 46 4.63 -1.67 10.82
N VAL A 47 4.11 -1.56 9.59
CA VAL A 47 2.89 -2.30 9.20
C VAL A 47 3.19 -3.79 9.05
N MET A 48 4.32 -4.17 8.44
CA MET A 48 4.71 -5.59 8.27
C MET A 48 4.80 -6.33 9.61
N GLN A 49 5.38 -5.71 10.64
CA GLN A 49 5.53 -6.32 11.95
C GLN A 49 4.19 -6.57 12.67
N ARG A 50 3.12 -5.90 12.24
CA ARG A 50 1.80 -5.92 12.90
C ARG A 50 0.71 -6.59 12.09
N THR A 51 1.02 -7.06 10.87
CA THR A 51 0.04 -7.67 9.95
C THR A 51 0.40 -9.11 9.62
N ALA A 52 -0.54 -9.86 9.07
CA ALA A 52 -0.26 -11.20 8.55
C ALA A 52 0.54 -11.16 7.23
N GLY A 53 0.51 -10.02 6.53
CA GLY A 53 1.31 -9.83 5.33
C GLY A 53 0.94 -8.58 4.56
N LEU A 54 1.86 -8.17 3.68
CA LEU A 54 1.66 -7.08 2.73
C LEU A 54 1.56 -7.62 1.30
N ARG A 55 0.82 -6.88 0.48
CA ARG A 55 0.74 -7.08 -0.98
C ARG A 55 0.99 -5.76 -1.69
N ARG A 56 1.66 -5.84 -2.83
CA ARG A 56 1.91 -4.68 -3.70
C ARG A 56 1.43 -5.00 -5.12
N PRO A 57 0.12 -4.92 -5.41
CA PRO A 57 -0.41 -5.17 -6.76
C PRO A 57 -0.01 -4.09 -7.76
N GLY A 58 0.07 -2.83 -7.32
CA GLY A 58 0.64 -1.75 -8.12
C GLY A 58 -0.38 -0.86 -8.84
N ALA A 59 -1.63 -0.91 -8.42
CA ALA A 59 -2.68 -0.04 -8.95
C ALA A 59 -3.67 0.33 -7.84
N ALA A 60 -3.54 1.53 -7.26
CA ALA A 60 -4.32 1.98 -6.12
C ALA A 60 -5.84 1.82 -6.30
N ALA A 61 -6.37 2.08 -7.51
CA ALA A 61 -7.79 1.89 -7.81
C ALA A 61 -8.24 0.42 -7.67
N LEU A 62 -7.40 -0.53 -8.08
CA LEU A 62 -7.65 -1.96 -7.91
C LEU A 62 -7.46 -2.40 -6.46
N ASP A 63 -6.44 -1.88 -5.77
CA ASP A 63 -6.19 -2.17 -4.37
C ASP A 63 -7.38 -1.78 -3.50
N LEU A 64 -7.95 -0.60 -3.74
CA LEU A 64 -9.18 -0.14 -3.09
C LEU A 64 -10.40 -1.01 -3.45
N ALA A 65 -10.52 -1.46 -4.70
CA ALA A 65 -11.56 -2.39 -5.11
C ALA A 65 -11.42 -3.75 -4.38
N TYR A 66 -10.19 -4.23 -4.16
CA TYR A 66 -9.92 -5.45 -3.38
C TYR A 66 -10.29 -5.29 -1.91
N VAL A 67 -10.05 -4.11 -1.31
CA VAL A 67 -10.55 -3.81 0.03
C VAL A 67 -12.07 -3.84 0.06
N ALA A 68 -12.75 -3.20 -0.90
CA ALA A 68 -14.21 -3.19 -0.99
C ALA A 68 -14.81 -4.60 -1.16
N ALA A 69 -14.11 -5.49 -1.88
CA ALA A 69 -14.52 -6.88 -2.09
C ALA A 69 -14.12 -7.82 -0.92
N GLY A 70 -13.34 -7.33 0.05
CA GLY A 70 -12.86 -8.13 1.18
C GLY A 70 -11.74 -9.11 0.82
N PHE A 71 -11.06 -8.93 -0.32
CA PHE A 71 -9.89 -9.73 -0.72
C PHE A 71 -8.63 -9.31 0.05
N THR A 72 -8.53 -8.01 0.37
CA THR A 72 -7.58 -7.46 1.34
C THR A 72 -8.34 -6.77 2.47
N ASP A 73 -7.72 -6.65 3.63
CA ASP A 73 -8.36 -6.12 4.83
C ASP A 73 -8.16 -4.61 4.99
N GLY A 74 -7.09 -4.09 4.37
CA GLY A 74 -6.73 -2.68 4.37
C GLY A 74 -5.80 -2.33 3.22
N PHE A 75 -5.61 -1.02 3.03
CA PHE A 75 -4.72 -0.43 2.04
C PHE A 75 -4.16 0.88 2.57
N PHE A 76 -2.88 1.15 2.30
CA PHE A 76 -2.27 2.44 2.56
C PHE A 76 -1.28 2.81 1.46
N GLU A 77 -1.24 4.07 1.08
CA GLU A 77 -0.29 4.60 0.11
C GLU A 77 -0.15 6.12 0.26
N THR A 78 0.98 6.68 -0.20
CA THR A 78 1.23 8.12 -0.26
C THR A 78 1.42 8.59 -1.70
N GLY A 79 1.25 9.90 -1.93
CA GLY A 79 1.49 10.52 -3.23
C GLY A 79 0.39 10.25 -4.27
N LEU A 80 -0.74 9.70 -3.87
CA LEU A 80 -1.89 9.44 -4.75
C LEU A 80 -2.59 10.74 -5.17
N LYS A 81 -3.20 10.67 -6.35
CA LYS A 81 -4.02 11.76 -6.90
C LYS A 81 -5.50 11.41 -6.82
N VAL A 82 -6.35 12.42 -6.94
CA VAL A 82 -7.82 12.23 -6.88
C VAL A 82 -8.31 11.14 -7.83
N TRP A 83 -7.77 11.07 -9.04
CA TRP A 83 -8.17 10.06 -10.03
C TRP A 83 -7.74 8.64 -9.67
N ASP A 84 -6.72 8.46 -8.82
CA ASP A 84 -6.32 7.13 -8.32
C ASP A 84 -7.29 6.60 -7.27
N VAL A 85 -7.95 7.50 -6.53
CA VAL A 85 -8.72 7.14 -5.31
C VAL A 85 -10.21 7.40 -5.39
N ALA A 86 -10.69 8.27 -6.28
CA ALA A 86 -12.09 8.72 -6.29
C ALA A 86 -13.08 7.56 -6.47
N ALA A 87 -12.86 6.68 -7.44
CA ALA A 87 -13.73 5.53 -7.67
C ALA A 87 -13.64 4.51 -6.52
N GLY A 88 -12.40 4.22 -6.08
CA GLY A 88 -12.13 3.29 -4.97
C GLY A 88 -12.76 3.75 -3.65
N SER A 89 -12.70 5.05 -3.36
CA SER A 89 -13.33 5.68 -2.19
C SER A 89 -14.83 5.38 -2.13
N LEU A 90 -15.52 5.54 -3.25
CA LEU A 90 -16.94 5.22 -3.33
C LEU A 90 -17.19 3.73 -3.10
N LEU A 91 -16.43 2.85 -3.75
CA LEU A 91 -16.57 1.40 -3.61
C LEU A 91 -16.36 0.94 -2.16
N VAL A 92 -15.29 1.40 -1.51
CA VAL A 92 -14.98 1.06 -0.10
C VAL A 92 -16.10 1.53 0.82
N THR A 93 -16.58 2.77 0.67
CA THR A 93 -17.65 3.33 1.48
C THR A 93 -18.98 2.57 1.29
N GLU A 94 -19.37 2.28 0.04
CA GLU A 94 -20.59 1.54 -0.28
C GLU A 94 -20.51 0.06 0.16
N ALA A 95 -19.29 -0.48 0.29
CA ALA A 95 -19.04 -1.81 0.85
C ALA A 95 -19.02 -1.83 2.39
N GLY A 96 -19.15 -0.68 3.06
CA GLY A 96 -19.14 -0.54 4.52
C GLY A 96 -17.74 -0.42 5.13
N GLY A 97 -16.74 -0.03 4.35
CA GLY A 97 -15.41 0.32 4.81
C GLY A 97 -15.27 1.79 5.15
N LEU A 98 -14.10 2.15 5.67
CA LEU A 98 -13.67 3.51 5.93
C LEU A 98 -12.50 3.87 5.03
N MET A 99 -12.42 5.15 4.67
CA MET A 99 -11.31 5.71 3.91
C MET A 99 -11.01 7.14 4.37
N GLY A 100 -9.72 7.47 4.46
CA GLY A 100 -9.23 8.78 4.88
C GLY A 100 -7.72 8.88 4.75
N ASN A 101 -7.14 9.85 5.45
CA ASN A 101 -5.70 10.03 5.61
C ASN A 101 -5.14 9.20 6.78
N PHE A 102 -3.86 9.33 7.07
CA PHE A 102 -3.21 8.58 8.15
C PHE A 102 -3.58 9.06 9.56
N THR A 103 -4.19 10.25 9.70
CA THR A 103 -4.75 10.70 11.00
C THR A 103 -6.16 10.15 11.24
N GLY A 104 -6.75 9.50 10.25
CA GLY A 104 -8.11 8.97 10.33
C GLY A 104 -9.18 9.94 9.87
N GLU A 105 -8.81 11.13 9.39
CA GLU A 105 -9.75 12.09 8.85
C GLU A 105 -10.24 11.67 7.48
N THR A 106 -11.55 11.82 7.25
CA THR A 106 -12.22 11.44 6.01
C THR A 106 -12.57 12.67 5.19
N GLY A 107 -12.65 12.51 3.86
CA GLY A 107 -13.27 13.50 2.97
C GLY A 107 -12.34 14.34 2.11
N ASP A 108 -11.04 14.40 2.39
CA ASP A 108 -10.09 15.10 1.52
C ASP A 108 -9.24 14.13 0.70
N LEU A 109 -9.63 13.93 -0.55
CA LEU A 109 -8.93 13.04 -1.48
C LEU A 109 -7.69 13.70 -2.14
N GLU A 110 -7.49 14.99 -1.93
CA GLU A 110 -6.38 15.75 -2.55
C GLU A 110 -5.10 15.70 -1.72
N GLN A 111 -5.19 15.27 -0.47
CA GLN A 111 -4.05 15.22 0.45
C GLN A 111 -2.93 14.26 0.01
N GLY A 112 -3.23 13.31 -0.85
CA GLY A 112 -2.25 12.34 -1.33
C GLY A 112 -1.89 11.22 -0.34
N GLU A 113 -2.35 11.28 0.92
CA GLU A 113 -2.35 10.16 1.86
C GLU A 113 -3.63 9.38 1.71
N CYS A 114 -3.52 8.07 1.61
CA CYS A 114 -4.68 7.19 1.50
C CYS A 114 -4.56 6.04 2.47
N LEU A 115 -5.57 5.88 3.30
CA LEU A 115 -5.78 4.77 4.20
C LEU A 115 -7.19 4.24 4.01
N ALA A 116 -7.35 2.95 3.76
CA ALA A 116 -8.64 2.30 3.61
C ALA A 116 -8.68 0.96 4.34
N GLY A 117 -9.87 0.53 4.74
CA GLY A 117 -10.05 -0.78 5.38
C GLY A 117 -11.45 -0.99 5.93
N ASN A 118 -11.69 -2.17 6.47
CA ASN A 118 -12.85 -2.35 7.31
C ASN A 118 -12.71 -1.52 8.61
N PRO A 119 -13.78 -1.14 9.32
CA PRO A 119 -13.69 -0.19 10.43
C PRO A 119 -12.72 -0.61 11.55
N ARG A 120 -12.56 -1.91 11.82
CA ARG A 120 -11.69 -2.42 12.88
C ARG A 120 -10.21 -2.37 12.50
N VAL A 121 -9.88 -2.80 11.30
CA VAL A 121 -8.51 -2.77 10.76
C VAL A 121 -8.10 -1.33 10.47
N TYR A 122 -8.99 -0.51 9.92
CA TYR A 122 -8.76 0.91 9.69
C TYR A 122 -8.31 1.63 10.97
N ALA A 123 -9.04 1.47 12.07
CA ALA A 123 -8.70 2.12 13.33
C ALA A 123 -7.31 1.70 13.86
N GLN A 124 -6.93 0.44 13.69
CA GLN A 124 -5.61 -0.07 14.09
C GLN A 124 -4.50 0.44 13.16
N LEU A 125 -4.76 0.52 11.85
CA LEU A 125 -3.81 1.10 10.89
C LEU A 125 -3.59 2.61 11.17
N VAL A 126 -4.62 3.37 11.52
CA VAL A 126 -4.47 4.77 11.96
C VAL A 126 -3.49 4.87 13.13
N GLN A 127 -3.58 3.99 14.12
CA GLN A 127 -2.66 4.01 15.28
C GLN A 127 -1.20 3.79 14.87
N VAL A 128 -0.94 2.97 13.84
CA VAL A 128 0.40 2.69 13.33
C VAL A 128 0.90 3.83 12.44
N LEU A 129 0.03 4.33 11.55
CA LEU A 129 0.42 5.23 10.47
C LEU A 129 0.38 6.72 10.83
N ARG A 130 -0.33 7.09 11.87
CA ARG A 130 -0.51 8.48 12.29
C ARG A 130 0.80 9.25 12.45
N GLN A 131 1.84 8.63 12.98
CA GLN A 131 3.16 9.22 13.17
C GLN A 131 3.85 9.62 11.84
N TYR A 132 3.40 9.06 10.73
CA TYR A 132 3.92 9.32 9.39
C TYR A 132 3.08 10.32 8.61
N SER A 133 1.95 10.78 9.17
CA SER A 133 1.11 11.76 8.50
C SER A 133 1.81 13.10 8.35
N ARG A 134 1.63 13.72 7.21
CA ARG A 134 2.04 15.10 6.93
C ARG A 134 1.01 16.10 7.46
N TYR A 135 -0.12 15.63 7.95
CA TYR A 135 -1.25 16.41 8.42
C TYR A 135 -1.43 16.19 9.91
N ASP A 136 -1.26 17.23 10.71
CA ASP A 136 -1.55 17.16 12.14
C ASP A 136 -3.00 17.61 12.38
N SER A 137 -3.79 16.77 12.99
CA SER A 137 -5.17 17.07 13.36
C SER A 137 -5.28 18.16 14.44
N ALA A 138 -4.17 18.49 15.12
CA ALA A 138 -4.13 19.44 16.20
C ALA A 138 -4.11 20.93 15.76
N GLU A 139 -3.87 21.20 14.47
CA GLU A 139 -3.76 22.58 13.95
C GLU A 139 -4.99 23.05 13.13
N ARG A 140 -6.16 22.45 13.33
CA ARG A 140 -7.40 23.08 12.86
C ARG A 140 -7.70 24.31 13.73
N THR A 141 -7.24 25.47 13.26
CA THR A 141 -7.76 26.75 13.79
C THR A 141 -9.25 26.85 13.49
N SER A 142 -9.99 27.43 14.43
CA SER A 142 -11.45 27.58 14.44
C SER A 142 -12.04 28.36 13.25
N ASP A 143 -11.24 28.71 12.25
CA ASP A 143 -11.59 29.62 11.15
C ASP A 143 -11.69 28.96 9.76
N GLY A 144 -11.75 27.64 9.65
CA GLY A 144 -12.10 26.95 8.39
C GLY A 144 -11.19 27.22 7.17
N ARG A 145 -10.14 28.03 7.29
CA ARG A 145 -9.15 28.28 6.23
C ARG A 145 -8.09 27.20 6.26
N LYS A 146 -7.96 26.47 5.18
CA LYS A 146 -6.83 25.57 4.90
C LYS A 146 -5.55 26.41 4.76
N GLU A 147 -4.84 26.66 5.85
CA GLU A 147 -3.47 27.14 5.74
C GLU A 147 -2.59 25.95 5.34
N GLN A 148 -1.83 26.09 4.26
CA GLN A 148 -0.83 25.10 3.85
C GLN A 148 0.21 25.03 4.97
N ILE A 149 0.13 23.96 5.77
CA ILE A 149 1.08 23.73 6.84
C ILE A 149 2.45 23.52 6.21
N SER A 150 3.38 24.36 6.59
CA SER A 150 4.79 24.23 6.26
C SER A 150 5.27 22.85 6.66
N LEU A 151 5.77 22.09 5.69
CA LEU A 151 6.32 20.73 5.87
C LEU A 151 7.33 20.75 7.01
N LYS A 152 6.98 20.29 8.19
CA LYS A 152 7.97 19.94 9.20
C LYS A 152 8.81 18.81 8.61
N LYS A 153 10.06 19.12 8.27
CA LYS A 153 11.06 18.08 8.01
C LYS A 153 11.02 17.12 9.19
N PRO A 154 10.94 15.79 8.96
CA PRO A 154 11.10 14.83 10.04
C PRO A 154 12.41 15.14 10.76
N ALA A 155 12.39 15.06 12.09
CA ALA A 155 13.57 15.24 12.90
C ALA A 155 14.66 14.33 12.35
N THR A 156 15.71 14.93 11.87
CA THR A 156 16.97 14.41 11.34
C THR A 156 17.13 12.89 11.47
N SER A 157 17.05 12.16 10.35
CA SER A 157 17.78 10.92 10.13
C SER A 157 19.21 11.13 10.66
N THR A 158 19.66 10.28 11.56
CA THR A 158 21.05 10.35 12.00
C THR A 158 21.93 9.93 10.83
N LYS A 159 23.15 10.53 10.68
CA LYS A 159 24.11 10.18 9.61
C LYS A 159 24.41 8.68 9.51
N ASN A 160 24.12 7.90 10.55
CA ASN A 160 24.26 6.45 10.57
C ASN A 160 23.18 5.70 9.76
N ASP A 161 21.96 6.25 9.69
CA ASP A 161 20.86 5.59 8.96
C ASP A 161 21.06 5.71 7.44
N ASP A 162 21.64 6.83 6.98
CA ASP A 162 21.96 7.04 5.56
C ASP A 162 23.10 6.12 5.10
N ALA A 163 24.12 5.92 5.94
CA ALA A 163 25.23 5.02 5.64
C ALA A 163 24.83 3.54 5.61
N ALA A 164 23.90 3.13 6.48
CA ALA A 164 23.37 1.77 6.50
C ALA A 164 22.49 1.48 5.27
N PHE A 165 21.71 2.48 4.83
CA PHE A 165 20.91 2.38 3.62
C PHE A 165 21.78 2.31 2.35
N ASP A 166 22.80 3.16 2.25
CA ASP A 166 23.74 3.16 1.12
C ASP A 166 24.53 1.85 1.02
N ALA A 167 24.90 1.25 2.15
CA ALA A 167 25.56 -0.06 2.19
C ALA A 167 24.61 -1.17 1.69
N TRP A 168 23.37 -1.21 2.19
CA TRP A 168 22.37 -2.17 1.74
C TRP A 168 22.01 -2.01 0.25
N ALA A 169 21.89 -0.78 -0.23
CA ALA A 169 21.56 -0.51 -1.64
C ALA A 169 22.69 -0.96 -2.59
N LYS A 170 23.96 -0.86 -2.16
CA LYS A 170 25.10 -1.38 -2.90
C LYS A 170 25.14 -2.90 -2.93
N ASP A 171 24.86 -3.55 -1.80
CA ASP A 171 24.84 -5.01 -1.72
C ASP A 171 23.70 -5.59 -2.58
N ALA A 172 22.50 -5.00 -2.52
CA ALA A 172 21.36 -5.39 -3.34
C ALA A 172 21.60 -5.19 -4.85
N ALA A 173 22.30 -4.12 -5.24
CA ALA A 173 22.69 -3.89 -6.63
C ALA A 173 23.74 -4.90 -7.12
N THR A 174 24.62 -5.34 -6.25
CA THR A 174 25.66 -6.33 -6.55
C THR A 174 25.06 -7.72 -6.71
N GLU A 175 24.12 -8.12 -5.85
CA GLU A 175 23.36 -9.38 -5.98
C GLU A 175 22.53 -9.42 -7.25
N ALA A 176 21.82 -8.35 -7.59
CA ALA A 176 21.04 -8.26 -8.82
C ALA A 176 21.92 -8.35 -10.09
N ALA A 177 23.13 -7.81 -10.05
CA ALA A 177 24.08 -7.91 -11.15
C ALA A 177 24.66 -9.33 -11.28
N ALA A 178 24.88 -10.02 -10.18
CA ALA A 178 25.37 -11.41 -10.15
C ALA A 178 24.32 -12.40 -10.68
N ASP A 179 23.06 -12.19 -10.35
CA ASP A 179 21.94 -13.04 -10.82
C ASP A 179 21.67 -12.85 -12.34
N SER A 180 21.92 -11.66 -12.86
CA SER A 180 21.81 -11.38 -14.31
C SER A 180 22.99 -11.91 -15.14
N ALA A 181 24.09 -12.33 -14.50
CA ALA A 181 25.30 -12.86 -15.16
C ALA A 181 25.38 -14.40 -15.14
N ALA A 182 24.38 -15.09 -14.59
CA ALA A 182 24.31 -16.55 -14.63
C ALA A 182 24.10 -17.02 -16.08
N PRO A 183 24.93 -17.91 -16.62
CA PRO A 183 24.79 -18.36 -18.01
C PRO A 183 23.53 -19.21 -18.18
N ALA A 184 22.76 -18.89 -19.20
CA ALA A 184 21.68 -19.73 -19.70
C ALA A 184 22.30 -20.97 -20.39
N ASP A 185 22.66 -21.96 -19.60
CA ASP A 185 23.14 -23.22 -20.13
C ASP A 185 22.27 -24.41 -19.67
N ALA A 186 22.01 -25.27 -20.66
CA ALA A 186 21.45 -26.61 -20.58
C ALA A 186 19.92 -26.76 -20.73
N ALA A 187 19.42 -26.46 -21.92
CA ALA A 187 18.27 -27.20 -22.45
C ALA A 187 18.65 -27.74 -23.83
N SER A 188 19.45 -28.79 -23.87
CA SER A 188 19.66 -29.60 -25.11
C SER A 188 19.45 -31.07 -24.78
N GLY A 189 18.58 -31.72 -25.55
CA GLY A 189 18.59 -33.15 -25.73
C GLY A 189 17.53 -33.95 -25.00
N GLY A 190 16.32 -33.94 -25.50
CA GLY A 190 15.33 -35.00 -25.27
C GLY A 190 14.94 -35.57 -26.64
N ASP A 191 15.70 -36.52 -27.12
CA ASP A 191 15.42 -37.39 -28.25
C ASP A 191 14.15 -38.21 -27.98
N HIS A 192 13.08 -37.95 -28.71
CA HIS A 192 11.91 -38.83 -28.76
C HIS A 192 11.95 -39.60 -30.05
N SER A 193 12.55 -40.79 -29.98
CA SER A 193 12.39 -41.83 -30.95
C SER A 193 10.94 -42.32 -31.01
N ASP A 194 10.33 -42.15 -32.19
CA ASP A 194 9.06 -42.73 -32.64
C ASP A 194 9.06 -44.24 -32.47
N GLU A 195 8.07 -44.80 -31.83
CA GLU A 195 7.68 -46.19 -31.93
C GLU A 195 6.29 -46.29 -32.60
N PRO A 196 6.16 -47.09 -33.71
CA PRO A 196 4.90 -47.21 -34.45
C PRO A 196 3.93 -48.17 -33.74
N ARG A 197 2.68 -47.77 -33.59
CA ARG A 197 1.55 -48.65 -33.26
C ARG A 197 1.06 -49.34 -34.53
N GLU A 198 1.08 -50.65 -34.53
CA GLU A 198 0.32 -51.55 -35.41
C GLU A 198 -0.66 -52.42 -34.58
N PRO A 199 -1.59 -53.13 -35.29
CA PRO A 199 -2.92 -52.66 -35.67
C PRO A 199 -4.04 -53.02 -34.70
#